data_4d52f7e928ce20f9ac12197422612fe6
#
_entry.id   4d52f7e928ce20f9ac12197422612fe6
#
_cell.length_a   1.000
_cell.length_b   1.000
_cell.length_c   1.000
_cell.angle_alpha   90.00
_cell.angle_beta   90.00
_cell.angle_gamma   90.00
#
_symmetry.space_group_name_H-M   'P 1'
#
loop_
_entity.id
_entity.type
_entity.pdbx_description
1 polymer ?
#
loop_
_entity_poly.entity_id
_entity_poly.type
_entity_poly.pdbx_seq_one_letter_code
_entity_poly.pdbx_strand_id
1 'polypeptide(L)'
;MGPDPDIYNVKLGFERLDAAGQRLRDSLDLDLLRHARRALLPLPLIDRPRKLSSDVFPPFRSRPATALAGRRVAVVASGGAGAAGAAVALIGAARAFEEAGLEPELISGCSGGGMFGSLWAAGLSAQEMADFVLSWQPERYLDPQWLRLPRFALTALRGFTGAMKGEAVQRLFDERFGGLTAGEFPIPLATIVYNTDLGLTEYFGTHTTPEVSIGRLVRITIALPVFIESVEVRGHLYVDGGLIELLPTQPTIEHGPFDHVFGINFMLPAGLKPDDITGWHEKPMGIVRASRELQQAYHVEFARRARRELGDTLTIIDAADPSLCRGAWLYDLFIDRDGWPELIRTGYERTTRALAPMRRRPARSNGAGKAAVAEAGGR
;
A
#
# COMPACT_ATOMS: atom_id res chain seq x y z
N MET A 1 -5.28 -1.19 40.06
CA MET A 1 -4.73 -1.00 38.69
C MET A 1 -4.97 0.46 38.35
N GLY A 2 -3.94 1.28 38.29
CA GLY A 2 -4.04 2.67 37.86
C GLY A 2 -4.21 2.73 36.33
N PRO A 3 -4.80 3.79 35.79
CA PRO A 3 -4.96 3.94 34.34
C PRO A 3 -3.59 3.99 33.67
N ASP A 4 -3.48 3.33 32.53
CA ASP A 4 -2.30 3.25 31.70
C ASP A 4 -1.85 4.67 31.31
N PRO A 5 -0.60 5.08 31.63
CA PRO A 5 -0.11 6.42 31.33
C PRO A 5 -0.07 6.74 29.82
N ASP A 6 -0.11 5.73 28.94
CA ASP A 6 -0.09 5.95 27.48
C ASP A 6 -1.42 6.52 26.94
N ILE A 7 -2.55 6.30 27.63
CA ILE A 7 -3.85 6.90 27.25
C ILE A 7 -3.83 8.44 27.44
N TYR A 8 -3.09 8.94 28.40
CA TYR A 8 -2.99 10.39 28.63
C TYR A 8 -2.20 11.13 27.54
N ASN A 9 -1.21 10.49 26.95
CA ASN A 9 -0.41 11.08 25.86
C ASN A 9 -1.21 11.25 24.57
N VAL A 10 -2.13 10.36 24.29
CA VAL A 10 -3.03 10.45 23.12
C VAL A 10 -4.01 11.63 23.31
N LYS A 11 -4.57 11.80 24.51
CA LYS A 11 -5.52 12.88 24.81
C LYS A 11 -4.86 14.28 24.72
N LEU A 12 -3.65 14.43 25.23
CA LEU A 12 -2.84 15.64 25.07
C LEU A 12 -2.48 15.96 23.61
N GLY A 13 -2.33 14.94 22.78
CA GLY A 13 -2.14 15.07 21.34
C GLY A 13 -3.37 15.68 20.66
N PHE A 14 -4.57 15.23 21.00
CA PHE A 14 -5.83 15.77 20.45
C PHE A 14 -6.11 17.21 20.91
N GLU A 15 -5.85 17.54 22.17
CA GLU A 15 -5.99 18.91 22.66
C GLU A 15 -5.02 19.90 21.99
N ARG A 16 -3.79 19.46 21.67
CA ARG A 16 -2.83 20.25 20.89
C ARG A 16 -3.24 20.41 19.42
N LEU A 17 -3.86 19.39 18.83
CA LEU A 17 -4.42 19.44 17.48
C LEU A 17 -5.63 20.38 17.41
N ASP A 18 -6.44 20.42 18.44
CA ASP A 18 -7.59 21.32 18.54
C ASP A 18 -7.14 22.81 18.69
N ALA A 19 -6.13 23.04 19.52
CA ALA A 19 -5.51 24.36 19.66
C ALA A 19 -4.77 24.81 18.38
N ALA A 20 -4.17 23.91 17.63
CA ALA A 20 -3.57 24.17 16.32
C ALA A 20 -4.65 24.44 15.27
N GLY A 21 -5.75 23.71 15.31
CA GLY A 21 -6.93 23.92 14.45
C GLY A 21 -7.63 25.27 14.71
N GLN A 22 -7.62 25.76 15.94
CA GLN A 22 -8.12 27.10 16.28
C GLN A 22 -7.18 28.18 15.76
N ARG A 23 -5.86 28.04 15.94
CA ARG A 23 -4.88 29.00 15.38
C ARG A 23 -4.90 29.02 13.86
N LEU A 24 -5.16 27.88 13.20
CA LEU A 24 -5.34 27.81 11.75
C LEU A 24 -6.60 28.55 11.28
N ARG A 25 -7.67 28.51 12.08
CA ARG A 25 -8.90 29.30 11.82
C ARG A 25 -8.67 30.81 11.92
N ASP A 26 -7.84 31.22 12.87
CA ASP A 26 -7.52 32.63 13.11
C ASP A 26 -6.51 33.18 12.10
N SER A 27 -5.77 32.32 11.41
CA SER A 27 -4.77 32.64 10.40
C SER A 27 -5.17 32.32 8.97
N LEU A 28 -6.48 32.08 8.72
CA LEU A 28 -7.01 31.86 7.36
C LEU A 28 -6.87 33.14 6.51
N ASP A 29 -5.64 33.30 6.01
CA ASP A 29 -5.29 34.33 5.05
C ASP A 29 -6.01 34.05 3.72
N LEU A 30 -6.55 35.13 3.11
CA LEU A 30 -7.20 35.09 1.81
C LEU A 30 -6.30 34.51 0.70
N ASP A 31 -4.99 34.53 0.90
CA ASP A 31 -4.04 33.86 0.00
C ASP A 31 -4.08 32.32 0.09
N LEU A 32 -4.40 31.75 1.24
CA LEU A 32 -4.66 30.32 1.36
C LEU A 32 -5.90 29.91 0.55
N LEU A 33 -6.96 30.73 0.58
CA LEU A 33 -8.16 30.52 -0.24
C LEU A 33 -7.87 30.70 -1.74
N ARG A 34 -6.96 31.61 -2.11
CA ARG A 34 -6.51 31.78 -3.50
C ARG A 34 -5.64 30.61 -3.97
N HIS A 35 -4.77 30.06 -3.13
CA HIS A 35 -3.99 28.87 -3.42
C HIS A 35 -4.86 27.62 -3.42
N ALA A 36 -5.78 27.46 -2.48
CA ALA A 36 -6.79 26.41 -2.50
C ALA A 36 -7.69 26.50 -3.74
N ARG A 37 -8.06 27.71 -4.17
CA ARG A 37 -8.80 27.92 -5.42
C ARG A 37 -7.97 27.55 -6.67
N ARG A 38 -6.66 27.78 -6.68
CA ARG A 38 -5.78 27.34 -7.77
C ARG A 38 -5.50 25.84 -7.71
N ALA A 39 -5.45 25.25 -6.51
CA ALA A 39 -5.25 23.82 -6.30
C ALA A 39 -6.55 23.00 -6.42
N LEU A 40 -7.72 23.60 -6.12
CA LEU A 40 -9.03 22.95 -6.18
C LEU A 40 -9.81 23.26 -7.47
N LEU A 41 -9.38 24.25 -8.26
CA LEU A 41 -10.08 24.71 -9.46
C LEU A 41 -9.31 24.68 -10.77
N PRO A 42 -8.05 24.29 -10.86
CA PRO A 42 -7.68 23.63 -12.06
C PRO A 42 -7.81 22.11 -11.79
N LEU A 43 -9.01 21.60 -11.85
CA LEU A 43 -9.13 20.51 -12.78
C LEU A 43 -8.62 21.12 -14.08
N PRO A 44 -7.41 20.85 -14.57
CA PRO A 44 -7.13 21.12 -15.95
C PRO A 44 -8.34 20.52 -16.63
N LEU A 45 -9.00 21.23 -17.48
CA LEU A 45 -9.87 20.64 -18.48
C LEU A 45 -9.06 19.45 -18.96
N ILE A 46 -9.40 18.26 -18.47
CA ILE A 46 -8.56 17.07 -18.55
C ILE A 46 -8.33 16.90 -20.01
N ASP A 47 -7.12 17.22 -20.41
CA ASP A 47 -6.74 17.22 -21.80
C ASP A 47 -6.98 15.80 -22.25
N ARG A 48 -7.97 15.57 -23.07
CA ARG A 48 -8.60 14.34 -23.58
C ARG A 48 -8.07 13.06 -22.92
N PRO A 49 -8.94 12.15 -22.46
CA PRO A 49 -8.54 10.94 -21.72
C PRO A 49 -7.39 10.23 -22.43
N ARG A 50 -6.18 10.36 -21.88
CA ARG A 50 -4.99 9.77 -22.46
C ARG A 50 -5.01 8.29 -22.10
N LYS A 51 -5.32 7.45 -23.08
CA LYS A 51 -5.19 6.01 -22.92
C LYS A 51 -3.72 5.69 -22.76
N LEU A 52 -3.33 5.23 -21.59
CA LEU A 52 -1.96 4.78 -21.33
C LEU A 52 -1.74 3.44 -22.05
N SER A 53 -0.54 3.24 -22.58
CA SER A 53 -0.15 1.95 -23.14
C SER A 53 0.02 0.93 -22.01
N SER A 54 -0.56 -0.23 -22.16
CA SER A 54 -0.38 -1.38 -21.28
C SER A 54 0.80 -2.29 -21.69
N ASP A 55 1.48 -1.94 -22.78
CA ASP A 55 2.74 -2.61 -23.18
C ASP A 55 3.90 -2.10 -22.29
N VAL A 56 3.87 -2.53 -21.03
CA VAL A 56 4.81 -2.08 -19.99
C VAL A 56 5.86 -3.12 -19.66
N PHE A 57 5.65 -4.36 -20.06
CA PHE A 57 6.56 -5.46 -19.76
C PHE A 57 7.39 -5.87 -20.96
N PRO A 58 8.66 -6.29 -20.76
CA PRO A 58 9.40 -7.00 -21.78
C PRO A 58 8.73 -8.35 -22.06
N PRO A 59 9.07 -9.00 -23.19
CA PRO A 59 8.61 -10.35 -23.46
C PRO A 59 8.84 -11.28 -22.27
N PHE A 60 7.85 -12.15 -21.99
CA PHE A 60 7.93 -13.08 -20.87
C PHE A 60 9.17 -13.95 -20.94
N ARG A 61 9.89 -14.03 -19.83
CA ARG A 61 11.10 -14.86 -19.71
C ARG A 61 11.02 -15.65 -18.39
N SER A 62 10.79 -16.95 -18.49
CA SER A 62 10.85 -17.81 -17.33
C SER A 62 12.24 -17.74 -16.68
N ARG A 63 12.27 -17.43 -15.39
CA ARG A 63 13.48 -17.26 -14.57
C ARG A 63 13.27 -17.87 -13.18
N PRO A 64 13.10 -19.20 -13.08
CA PRO A 64 12.64 -19.84 -11.85
C PRO A 64 13.53 -19.54 -10.64
N ALA A 65 12.88 -19.18 -9.53
CA ALA A 65 13.51 -19.06 -8.21
C ALA A 65 13.69 -20.44 -7.58
N THR A 66 14.63 -21.23 -8.10
CA THR A 66 14.79 -22.65 -7.75
C THR A 66 15.08 -22.89 -6.26
N ALA A 67 15.61 -21.89 -5.55
CA ALA A 67 15.82 -21.98 -4.10
C ALA A 67 14.51 -22.01 -3.32
N LEU A 68 13.42 -21.47 -3.91
CA LEU A 68 12.09 -21.40 -3.30
C LEU A 68 11.09 -22.38 -3.94
N ALA A 69 11.54 -23.29 -4.80
CA ALA A 69 10.66 -24.26 -5.42
C ALA A 69 10.00 -25.17 -4.37
N GLY A 70 8.67 -25.22 -4.37
CA GLY A 70 7.87 -25.98 -3.40
C GLY A 70 7.89 -25.39 -1.97
N ARG A 71 8.31 -24.15 -1.83
CA ARG A 71 8.28 -23.41 -0.57
C ARG A 71 7.02 -22.57 -0.44
N ARG A 72 6.50 -22.48 0.78
CA ARG A 72 5.38 -21.60 1.10
C ARG A 72 5.83 -20.14 1.09
N VAL A 73 5.25 -19.34 0.24
CA VAL A 73 5.62 -17.92 0.05
C VAL A 73 4.43 -17.03 0.34
N ALA A 74 4.68 -15.91 1.05
CA ALA A 74 3.69 -14.85 1.23
C ALA A 74 4.20 -13.52 0.69
N VAL A 75 3.27 -12.64 0.30
CA VAL A 75 3.54 -11.28 -0.13
C VAL A 75 2.84 -10.31 0.80
N VAL A 76 3.57 -9.30 1.26
CA VAL A 76 3.06 -8.18 2.05
C VAL A 76 3.26 -6.91 1.24
N ALA A 77 2.18 -6.28 0.80
CA ALA A 77 2.19 -5.08 0.00
C ALA A 77 1.91 -3.84 0.87
N SER A 78 2.87 -2.92 0.93
CA SER A 78 2.74 -1.73 1.76
C SER A 78 1.67 -0.76 1.25
N GLY A 79 1.20 0.11 2.13
CA GLY A 79 0.47 1.30 1.73
C GLY A 79 1.36 2.24 0.92
N GLY A 80 0.72 3.06 0.09
CA GLY A 80 1.39 4.10 -0.69
C GLY A 80 1.18 5.50 -0.13
N ALA A 81 1.08 5.66 1.21
CA ALA A 81 0.81 6.95 1.84
C ALA A 81 1.83 8.01 1.38
N GLY A 82 1.34 9.08 0.82
CA GLY A 82 2.17 10.14 0.24
C GLY A 82 2.50 9.95 -1.24
N ALA A 83 2.35 8.75 -1.76
CA ALA A 83 2.49 8.42 -3.17
C ALA A 83 1.53 7.27 -3.51
N ALA A 84 0.24 7.46 -3.22
CA ALA A 84 -0.78 6.42 -3.30
C ALA A 84 -0.80 5.69 -4.67
N GLY A 85 -0.46 6.41 -5.76
CA GLY A 85 -0.26 5.82 -7.08
C GLY A 85 0.99 4.96 -7.20
N ALA A 86 1.98 5.09 -6.29
CA ALA A 86 3.20 4.28 -6.34
C ALA A 86 2.94 2.78 -6.11
N ALA A 87 1.85 2.44 -5.43
CA ALA A 87 1.47 1.05 -5.22
C ALA A 87 1.14 0.30 -6.53
N VAL A 88 0.95 1.00 -7.65
CA VAL A 88 0.82 0.37 -8.98
C VAL A 88 2.07 -0.45 -9.34
N ALA A 89 3.23 -0.17 -8.73
CA ALA A 89 4.45 -0.96 -8.88
C ALA A 89 4.29 -2.43 -8.44
N LEU A 90 3.25 -2.75 -7.63
CA LEU A 90 2.92 -4.13 -7.27
C LEU A 90 2.63 -4.99 -8.50
N ILE A 91 2.02 -4.40 -9.53
CA ILE A 91 1.75 -5.08 -10.80
C ILE A 91 3.05 -5.57 -11.44
N GLY A 92 4.09 -4.71 -11.38
CA GLY A 92 5.44 -5.09 -11.82
C GLY A 92 6.06 -6.19 -10.98
N ALA A 93 5.86 -6.14 -9.65
CA ALA A 93 6.33 -7.19 -8.77
C ALA A 93 5.64 -8.54 -9.09
N ALA A 94 4.31 -8.55 -9.31
CA ALA A 94 3.58 -9.73 -9.72
C ALA A 94 4.17 -10.35 -11.00
N ARG A 95 4.51 -9.56 -12.01
CA ARG A 95 5.20 -10.04 -13.23
C ARG A 95 6.51 -10.74 -12.92
N ALA A 96 7.32 -10.18 -12.02
CA ALA A 96 8.59 -10.80 -11.63
C ALA A 96 8.38 -12.14 -10.90
N PHE A 97 7.31 -12.26 -10.10
CA PHE A 97 6.91 -13.50 -9.44
C PHE A 97 6.45 -14.55 -10.44
N GLU A 98 5.62 -14.17 -11.44
CA GLU A 98 5.22 -15.07 -12.52
C GLU A 98 6.44 -15.63 -13.27
N GLU A 99 7.40 -14.76 -13.64
CA GLU A 99 8.63 -15.20 -14.30
C GLU A 99 9.52 -16.07 -13.41
N ALA A 100 9.44 -15.88 -12.09
CA ALA A 100 10.14 -16.68 -11.11
C ALA A 100 9.44 -18.01 -10.80
N GLY A 101 8.22 -18.25 -11.30
CA GLY A 101 7.40 -19.40 -10.99
C GLY A 101 7.02 -19.45 -9.51
N LEU A 102 6.79 -18.30 -8.89
CA LEU A 102 6.38 -18.14 -7.51
C LEU A 102 4.91 -17.73 -7.43
N GLU A 103 4.11 -18.53 -6.77
CA GLU A 103 2.71 -18.20 -6.43
C GLU A 103 2.63 -17.94 -4.93
N PRO A 104 2.20 -16.75 -4.47
CA PRO A 104 2.01 -16.52 -3.05
C PRO A 104 0.80 -17.30 -2.54
N GLU A 105 0.93 -17.91 -1.36
CA GLU A 105 -0.18 -18.58 -0.66
C GLU A 105 -0.99 -17.61 0.21
N LEU A 106 -0.49 -16.38 0.39
CA LEU A 106 -1.16 -15.30 1.07
C LEU A 106 -0.65 -13.96 0.53
N ILE A 107 -1.57 -13.04 0.29
CA ILE A 107 -1.27 -11.64 0.06
C ILE A 107 -1.83 -10.84 1.24
N SER A 108 -0.97 -10.07 1.91
CA SER A 108 -1.39 -9.08 2.91
C SER A 108 -1.15 -7.68 2.36
N GLY A 109 -2.09 -6.77 2.50
CA GLY A 109 -1.98 -5.45 1.89
C GLY A 109 -2.54 -4.32 2.74
N CYS A 110 -2.00 -3.12 2.50
CA CYS A 110 -2.47 -1.88 3.10
C CYS A 110 -2.82 -0.89 2.00
N SER A 111 -3.97 -0.21 2.09
CA SER A 111 -4.30 0.92 1.20
C SER A 111 -4.13 0.56 -0.30
N GLY A 112 -3.29 1.28 -1.03
CA GLY A 112 -2.95 0.95 -2.43
C GLY A 112 -2.39 -0.45 -2.61
N GLY A 113 -1.60 -0.98 -1.65
CA GLY A 113 -1.13 -2.36 -1.67
C GLY A 113 -2.26 -3.37 -1.53
N GLY A 114 -3.28 -3.07 -0.70
CA GLY A 114 -4.50 -3.87 -0.61
C GLY A 114 -5.35 -3.79 -1.88
N MET A 115 -5.48 -2.60 -2.46
CA MET A 115 -6.24 -2.39 -3.70
C MET A 115 -5.64 -3.16 -4.89
N PHE A 116 -4.35 -3.00 -5.17
CA PHE A 116 -3.72 -3.74 -6.28
C PHE A 116 -3.45 -5.21 -5.92
N GLY A 117 -3.23 -5.51 -4.63
CA GLY A 117 -3.13 -6.88 -4.13
C GLY A 117 -4.41 -7.68 -4.32
N SER A 118 -5.59 -7.02 -4.26
CA SER A 118 -6.87 -7.69 -4.52
C SER A 118 -7.02 -8.13 -5.97
N LEU A 119 -6.42 -7.42 -6.94
CA LEU A 119 -6.41 -7.83 -8.35
C LEU A 119 -5.60 -9.12 -8.53
N TRP A 120 -4.44 -9.17 -7.88
CA TRP A 120 -3.58 -10.36 -7.91
C TRP A 120 -4.25 -11.54 -7.18
N ALA A 121 -4.81 -11.28 -5.99
CA ALA A 121 -5.53 -12.29 -5.21
C ALA A 121 -6.75 -12.85 -5.96
N ALA A 122 -7.44 -12.02 -6.75
CA ALA A 122 -8.55 -12.42 -7.63
C ALA A 122 -8.09 -13.24 -8.86
N GLY A 123 -6.80 -13.52 -9.00
CA GLY A 123 -6.25 -14.41 -10.03
C GLY A 123 -5.89 -13.74 -11.36
N LEU A 124 -5.82 -12.40 -11.41
CA LEU A 124 -5.33 -11.73 -12.61
C LEU A 124 -3.83 -11.91 -12.76
N SER A 125 -3.40 -12.19 -13.99
CA SER A 125 -2.00 -12.08 -14.38
C SER A 125 -1.52 -10.62 -14.31
N ALA A 126 -0.22 -10.42 -14.19
CA ALA A 126 0.35 -9.07 -14.17
C ALA A 126 -0.01 -8.25 -15.42
N GLN A 127 -0.11 -8.90 -16.60
CA GLN A 127 -0.54 -8.22 -17.82
C GLN A 127 -2.01 -7.80 -17.75
N GLU A 128 -2.92 -8.69 -17.29
CA GLU A 128 -4.34 -8.34 -17.12
C GLU A 128 -4.54 -7.24 -16.08
N MET A 129 -3.75 -7.24 -15.00
CA MET A 129 -3.74 -6.16 -14.02
C MET A 129 -3.29 -4.84 -14.66
N ALA A 130 -2.22 -4.85 -15.46
CA ALA A 130 -1.74 -3.66 -16.18
C ALA A 130 -2.79 -3.15 -17.18
N ASP A 131 -3.39 -4.04 -17.98
CA ASP A 131 -4.43 -3.71 -18.95
C ASP A 131 -5.62 -3.04 -18.26
N PHE A 132 -6.08 -3.60 -17.15
CA PHE A 132 -7.20 -3.07 -16.39
C PHE A 132 -6.88 -1.71 -15.80
N VAL A 133 -5.77 -1.59 -15.06
CA VAL A 133 -5.41 -0.39 -14.30
C VAL A 133 -5.01 0.77 -15.21
N LEU A 134 -4.27 0.51 -16.30
CA LEU A 134 -3.87 1.55 -17.25
C LEU A 134 -5.02 2.01 -18.16
N SER A 135 -6.11 1.25 -18.22
CA SER A 135 -7.35 1.67 -18.87
C SER A 135 -8.19 2.67 -18.05
N TRP A 136 -7.92 2.82 -16.75
CA TRP A 136 -8.71 3.69 -15.89
C TRP A 136 -8.60 5.15 -16.37
N GLN A 137 -9.63 5.90 -16.07
CA GLN A 137 -9.68 7.35 -16.30
C GLN A 137 -10.11 8.02 -15.01
N PRO A 138 -9.52 9.16 -14.63
CA PRO A 138 -9.82 9.84 -13.37
C PRO A 138 -11.32 10.03 -13.12
N GLU A 139 -12.10 10.33 -14.17
CA GLU A 139 -13.54 10.53 -14.09
C GLU A 139 -14.31 9.27 -13.71
N ARG A 140 -13.73 8.09 -13.92
CA ARG A 140 -14.37 6.80 -13.61
C ARG A 140 -14.11 6.32 -12.19
N TYR A 141 -13.04 6.79 -11.55
CA TYR A 141 -12.68 6.36 -10.20
C TYR A 141 -12.64 7.48 -9.17
N LEU A 142 -12.63 8.76 -9.59
CA LEU A 142 -12.76 9.89 -8.68
C LEU A 142 -14.22 10.31 -8.59
N ASP A 143 -14.72 10.45 -7.36
CA ASP A 143 -16.09 10.90 -7.07
C ASP A 143 -16.10 12.00 -6.00
N PRO A 144 -15.52 13.17 -6.32
CA PRO A 144 -15.38 14.26 -5.37
C PRO A 144 -16.74 14.86 -4.97
N GLN A 145 -16.85 15.24 -3.70
CA GLN A 145 -18.09 15.79 -3.13
C GLN A 145 -18.16 17.33 -3.25
N TRP A 146 -17.92 17.86 -4.42
CA TRP A 146 -17.84 19.31 -4.67
C TRP A 146 -19.02 20.10 -4.13
N LEU A 147 -20.25 19.56 -4.24
CA LEU A 147 -21.46 20.22 -3.76
C LEU A 147 -21.56 20.27 -2.23
N ARG A 148 -20.86 19.40 -1.52
CA ARG A 148 -20.85 19.37 -0.06
C ARG A 148 -19.73 20.18 0.56
N LEU A 149 -18.64 20.45 -0.16
CA LEU A 149 -17.49 21.19 0.35
C LEU A 149 -17.86 22.57 0.92
N PRO A 150 -18.70 23.41 0.25
CA PRO A 150 -19.13 24.68 0.84
C PRO A 150 -19.89 24.52 2.15
N ARG A 151 -20.74 23.49 2.27
CA ARG A 151 -21.49 23.19 3.50
C ARG A 151 -20.54 22.80 4.62
N PHE A 152 -19.53 21.96 4.35
CA PHE A 152 -18.55 21.59 5.37
C PHE A 152 -17.75 22.79 5.85
N ALA A 153 -17.34 23.69 4.95
CA ALA A 153 -16.66 24.93 5.33
C ALA A 153 -17.54 25.80 6.26
N LEU A 154 -18.84 25.93 5.97
CA LEU A 154 -19.79 26.68 6.80
C LEU A 154 -20.06 26.03 8.16
N THR A 155 -20.00 24.70 8.25
CA THR A 155 -20.25 23.95 9.50
C THR A 155 -18.95 23.64 10.27
N ALA A 156 -17.84 24.33 9.97
CA ALA A 156 -16.53 24.04 10.56
C ALA A 156 -16.16 22.55 10.45
N LEU A 157 -16.39 21.96 9.26
CA LEU A 157 -16.13 20.56 8.92
C LEU A 157 -16.96 19.52 9.72
N ARG A 158 -18.03 19.95 10.40
CA ARG A 158 -18.90 18.98 11.10
C ARG A 158 -19.52 18.01 10.10
N GLY A 159 -19.37 16.72 10.36
CA GLY A 159 -19.85 15.64 9.49
C GLY A 159 -19.02 15.47 8.20
N PHE A 160 -17.85 16.10 8.10
CA PHE A 160 -16.92 15.86 7.02
C PHE A 160 -16.11 14.59 7.32
N THR A 161 -16.29 13.57 6.50
CA THR A 161 -15.58 12.29 6.62
C THR A 161 -14.61 12.06 5.47
N GLY A 162 -14.75 12.77 4.34
CA GLY A 162 -13.85 12.68 3.22
C GLY A 162 -14.23 13.61 2.07
N ALA A 163 -13.24 14.02 1.27
CA ALA A 163 -13.42 14.85 0.08
C ALA A 163 -14.03 14.06 -1.10
N MET A 164 -13.84 12.74 -1.12
CA MET A 164 -14.37 11.79 -2.11
C MET A 164 -15.21 10.73 -1.39
N LYS A 165 -16.16 10.11 -2.10
CA LYS A 165 -16.95 9.01 -1.55
C LYS A 165 -16.22 7.67 -1.65
N GLY A 166 -15.42 7.46 -2.68
CA GLY A 166 -14.77 6.19 -3.00
C GLY A 166 -15.71 5.14 -3.62
N GLU A 167 -16.98 5.49 -3.84
CA GLU A 167 -17.95 4.59 -4.47
C GLU A 167 -17.63 4.31 -5.94
N ALA A 168 -16.99 5.26 -6.63
CA ALA A 168 -16.60 5.10 -8.02
C ALA A 168 -15.54 4.00 -8.17
N VAL A 169 -14.57 3.95 -7.28
CA VAL A 169 -13.58 2.85 -7.24
C VAL A 169 -14.27 1.52 -6.95
N GLN A 170 -15.18 1.48 -5.96
CA GLN A 170 -15.94 0.28 -5.66
C GLN A 170 -16.66 -0.25 -6.91
N ARG A 171 -17.45 0.61 -7.58
CA ARG A 171 -18.17 0.24 -8.80
C ARG A 171 -17.24 -0.28 -9.89
N LEU A 172 -16.08 0.34 -10.09
CA LEU A 172 -15.10 -0.06 -11.09
C LEU A 172 -14.63 -1.51 -10.89
N PHE A 173 -14.43 -1.92 -9.63
CA PHE A 173 -14.06 -3.29 -9.30
C PHE A 173 -15.25 -4.24 -9.38
N ASP A 174 -16.42 -3.84 -8.87
CA ASP A 174 -17.62 -4.67 -8.93
C ASP A 174 -18.05 -4.93 -10.39
N GLU A 175 -17.93 -3.93 -11.28
CA GLU A 175 -18.16 -4.09 -12.74
C GLU A 175 -17.18 -5.08 -13.38
N ARG A 176 -15.89 -5.03 -12.98
CA ARG A 176 -14.85 -5.90 -13.56
C ARG A 176 -14.99 -7.34 -13.09
N PHE A 177 -15.40 -7.57 -11.86
CA PHE A 177 -15.38 -8.88 -11.21
C PHE A 177 -16.77 -9.48 -10.94
N GLY A 178 -17.86 -8.80 -11.33
CA GLY A 178 -19.21 -9.33 -11.16
C GLY A 178 -19.63 -9.57 -9.73
N GLY A 179 -19.06 -8.82 -8.76
CA GLY A 179 -19.36 -8.98 -7.35
C GLY A 179 -18.60 -10.12 -6.66
N LEU A 180 -17.52 -10.63 -7.25
CA LEU A 180 -16.64 -11.63 -6.64
C LEU A 180 -16.35 -11.25 -5.19
N THR A 181 -16.52 -12.18 -4.26
CA THR A 181 -16.29 -11.98 -2.83
C THR A 181 -14.90 -12.42 -2.39
N ALA A 182 -14.44 -11.89 -1.26
CA ALA A 182 -13.12 -12.20 -0.74
C ALA A 182 -12.91 -13.71 -0.46
N GLY A 183 -13.99 -14.43 -0.12
CA GLY A 183 -13.95 -15.88 0.10
C GLY A 183 -13.73 -16.71 -1.16
N GLU A 184 -13.94 -16.11 -2.34
CA GLU A 184 -13.78 -16.76 -3.63
C GLU A 184 -12.42 -16.50 -4.30
N PHE A 185 -11.54 -15.75 -3.64
CA PHE A 185 -10.22 -15.45 -4.19
C PHE A 185 -9.34 -16.70 -4.31
N PRO A 186 -8.73 -16.95 -5.48
CA PRO A 186 -7.77 -18.04 -5.66
C PRO A 186 -6.59 -17.97 -4.70
N ILE A 187 -6.12 -16.75 -4.40
CA ILE A 187 -5.05 -16.50 -3.43
C ILE A 187 -5.68 -15.79 -2.23
N PRO A 188 -5.56 -16.33 -1.00
CA PRO A 188 -6.04 -15.65 0.20
C PRO A 188 -5.49 -14.22 0.32
N LEU A 189 -6.39 -13.28 0.64
CA LEU A 189 -6.07 -11.87 0.85
C LEU A 189 -6.43 -11.45 2.26
N ALA A 190 -5.58 -10.64 2.88
CA ALA A 190 -5.87 -9.88 4.10
C ALA A 190 -5.53 -8.41 3.88
N THR A 191 -6.45 -7.49 4.14
CA THR A 191 -6.18 -6.05 4.10
C THR A 191 -6.37 -5.43 5.46
N ILE A 192 -5.41 -4.60 5.87
CA ILE A 192 -5.51 -3.89 7.15
C ILE A 192 -6.52 -2.76 7.06
N VAL A 193 -7.38 -2.66 8.07
CA VAL A 193 -8.37 -1.61 8.24
C VAL A 193 -8.41 -1.17 9.70
N TYR A 194 -8.91 0.02 9.97
CA TYR A 194 -9.07 0.52 11.32
C TYR A 194 -10.54 0.77 11.64
N ASN A 195 -11.04 0.10 12.69
CA ASN A 195 -12.38 0.29 13.24
C ASN A 195 -12.36 1.52 14.13
N THR A 196 -13.03 2.60 13.70
CA THR A 196 -13.04 3.88 14.43
C THR A 196 -13.92 3.86 15.66
N ASP A 197 -14.91 2.99 15.70
CA ASP A 197 -15.86 2.90 16.82
C ASP A 197 -15.25 2.12 17.99
N LEU A 198 -14.47 1.08 17.69
CA LEU A 198 -13.84 0.22 18.70
C LEU A 198 -12.39 0.61 18.99
N GLY A 199 -11.78 1.44 18.15
CA GLY A 199 -10.37 1.81 18.29
C GLY A 199 -9.41 0.65 18.02
N LEU A 200 -9.76 -0.27 17.14
CA LEU A 200 -9.02 -1.51 16.87
C LEU A 200 -8.57 -1.59 15.42
N THR A 201 -7.40 -2.18 15.23
CA THR A 201 -6.93 -2.63 13.93
C THR A 201 -7.50 -4.01 13.63
N GLU A 202 -8.08 -4.18 12.44
CA GLU A 202 -8.65 -5.43 11.96
C GLU A 202 -8.09 -5.75 10.57
N TYR A 203 -8.23 -7.02 10.17
CA TYR A 203 -7.87 -7.47 8.83
C TYR A 203 -9.11 -8.00 8.12
N PHE A 204 -9.44 -7.39 6.99
CA PHE A 204 -10.54 -7.83 6.14
C PHE A 204 -10.00 -8.64 4.97
N GLY A 205 -10.72 -9.69 4.59
CA GLY A 205 -10.33 -10.52 3.46
C GLY A 205 -10.89 -11.94 3.54
N THR A 206 -10.18 -12.86 2.89
CA THR A 206 -10.65 -14.23 2.65
C THR A 206 -11.07 -14.98 3.91
N HIS A 207 -10.36 -14.82 5.01
CA HIS A 207 -10.63 -15.60 6.23
C HIS A 207 -11.53 -14.89 7.24
N THR A 208 -11.60 -13.57 7.21
CA THR A 208 -12.28 -12.77 8.24
C THR A 208 -13.60 -12.18 7.79
N THR A 209 -13.70 -11.83 6.51
CA THR A 209 -14.87 -11.21 5.88
C THR A 209 -15.11 -11.79 4.48
N PRO A 210 -15.28 -13.13 4.37
CA PRO A 210 -15.37 -13.81 3.08
C PRO A 210 -16.55 -13.35 2.20
N GLU A 211 -17.61 -12.80 2.82
CA GLU A 211 -18.79 -12.30 2.14
C GLU A 211 -18.64 -10.91 1.50
N VAL A 212 -17.57 -10.19 1.82
CA VAL A 212 -17.36 -8.82 1.31
C VAL A 212 -16.91 -8.88 -0.14
N SER A 213 -17.59 -8.13 -1.04
CA SER A 213 -17.19 -8.05 -2.44
C SER A 213 -15.84 -7.35 -2.59
N ILE A 214 -15.12 -7.71 -3.66
CA ILE A 214 -13.81 -7.11 -3.98
C ILE A 214 -13.89 -5.59 -4.05
N GLY A 215 -14.93 -5.02 -4.68
CA GLY A 215 -15.08 -3.57 -4.78
C GLY A 215 -15.28 -2.92 -3.42
N ARG A 216 -16.08 -3.54 -2.54
CA ARG A 216 -16.28 -3.02 -1.18
C ARG A 216 -15.02 -3.15 -0.33
N LEU A 217 -14.30 -4.27 -0.45
CA LEU A 217 -13.03 -4.49 0.23
C LEU A 217 -12.00 -3.41 -0.18
N VAL A 218 -11.88 -3.15 -1.48
CA VAL A 218 -11.02 -2.10 -2.02
C VAL A 218 -11.43 -0.74 -1.48
N ARG A 219 -12.73 -0.40 -1.47
CA ARG A 219 -13.19 0.88 -0.95
C ARG A 219 -12.83 1.09 0.52
N ILE A 220 -12.92 0.04 1.34
CA ILE A 220 -12.59 0.13 2.77
C ILE A 220 -11.08 0.34 2.95
N THR A 221 -10.26 -0.48 2.27
CA THR A 221 -8.80 -0.42 2.45
C THR A 221 -8.19 0.91 1.99
N ILE A 222 -8.86 1.66 1.07
CA ILE A 222 -8.41 2.97 0.62
C ILE A 222 -9.13 4.15 1.29
N ALA A 223 -9.98 3.91 2.28
CA ALA A 223 -10.77 4.94 2.96
C ALA A 223 -9.89 5.82 3.87
N LEU A 224 -8.89 6.48 3.28
CA LEU A 224 -7.97 7.34 4.01
C LEU A 224 -8.71 8.57 4.54
N PRO A 225 -8.71 8.80 5.87
CA PRO A 225 -9.39 9.93 6.49
C PRO A 225 -9.05 11.26 5.83
N VAL A 226 -10.04 12.17 5.80
CA VAL A 226 -9.99 13.47 5.12
C VAL A 226 -10.14 13.37 3.59
N PHE A 227 -9.65 12.32 2.96
CA PHE A 227 -9.64 12.19 1.50
C PHE A 227 -10.80 11.33 0.99
N ILE A 228 -11.03 10.17 1.60
CA ILE A 228 -12.10 9.25 1.21
C ILE A 228 -12.98 8.98 2.44
N GLU A 229 -14.29 8.99 2.24
CA GLU A 229 -15.25 8.72 3.32
C GLU A 229 -15.03 7.34 3.95
N SER A 230 -15.18 7.29 5.28
CA SER A 230 -15.27 6.04 6.03
C SER A 230 -16.39 5.15 5.51
N VAL A 231 -16.24 3.85 5.72
CA VAL A 231 -17.20 2.84 5.24
C VAL A 231 -17.82 2.12 6.43
N GLU A 232 -19.14 2.10 6.46
CA GLU A 232 -19.85 1.31 7.46
C GLU A 232 -19.92 -0.16 7.05
N VAL A 233 -19.46 -1.07 7.90
CA VAL A 233 -19.54 -2.52 7.74
C VAL A 233 -20.00 -3.14 9.05
N ARG A 234 -21.04 -3.98 9.02
CA ARG A 234 -21.60 -4.66 10.20
C ARG A 234 -21.89 -3.71 11.37
N GLY A 235 -22.32 -2.47 11.07
CA GLY A 235 -22.67 -1.46 12.08
C GLY A 235 -21.50 -0.71 12.70
N HIS A 236 -20.28 -0.88 12.18
CA HIS A 236 -19.08 -0.15 12.58
C HIS A 236 -18.49 0.65 11.42
N LEU A 237 -17.85 1.77 11.74
CA LEU A 237 -17.16 2.63 10.78
C LEU A 237 -15.70 2.23 10.65
N TYR A 238 -15.27 2.05 9.39
CA TYR A 238 -13.91 1.66 9.04
C TYR A 238 -13.24 2.70 8.17
N VAL A 239 -11.94 2.83 8.37
CA VAL A 239 -11.03 3.65 7.57
C VAL A 239 -9.79 2.85 7.17
N ASP A 240 -8.99 3.41 6.28
CA ASP A 240 -7.69 2.85 5.87
C ASP A 240 -6.79 2.59 7.08
N GLY A 241 -6.29 1.37 7.22
CA GLY A 241 -5.39 0.96 8.30
C GLY A 241 -3.97 1.50 8.17
N GLY A 242 -3.63 2.15 7.05
CA GLY A 242 -2.28 2.66 6.78
C GLY A 242 -1.82 3.81 7.68
N LEU A 243 -2.73 4.39 8.45
CA LEU A 243 -2.37 5.32 9.53
C LEU A 243 -1.71 4.60 10.73
N ILE A 244 -1.96 3.30 10.86
CA ILE A 244 -1.46 2.46 11.96
C ILE A 244 -0.29 1.61 11.48
N GLU A 245 -0.46 0.82 10.42
CA GLU A 245 0.58 -0.07 9.91
C GLU A 245 0.60 -0.07 8.37
N LEU A 246 1.70 0.37 7.80
CA LEU A 246 1.86 0.48 6.35
C LEU A 246 2.37 -0.81 5.69
N LEU A 247 3.03 -1.69 6.42
CA LEU A 247 3.50 -3.00 5.93
C LEU A 247 2.89 -4.10 6.83
N PRO A 248 1.65 -4.56 6.54
CA PRO A 248 0.88 -5.41 7.43
C PRO A 248 1.38 -6.86 7.42
N THR A 249 2.31 -7.17 8.31
CA THR A 249 2.94 -8.49 8.41
C THR A 249 2.19 -9.47 9.32
N GLN A 250 1.30 -8.99 10.18
CA GLN A 250 0.58 -9.83 11.14
C GLN A 250 -0.14 -11.03 10.51
N PRO A 251 -0.85 -10.89 9.37
CA PRO A 251 -1.49 -12.04 8.71
C PRO A 251 -0.51 -13.14 8.31
N THR A 252 0.74 -12.79 7.97
CA THR A 252 1.75 -13.80 7.63
C THR A 252 2.24 -14.59 8.84
N ILE A 253 2.13 -14.00 10.04
CA ILE A 253 2.44 -14.68 11.31
C ILE A 253 1.28 -15.58 11.70
N GLU A 254 0.04 -15.12 11.59
CA GLU A 254 -1.16 -15.85 11.99
C GLU A 254 -1.45 -17.06 11.09
N HIS A 255 -1.21 -16.94 9.79
CA HIS A 255 -1.46 -17.99 8.79
C HIS A 255 -0.20 -18.78 8.39
N GLY A 256 0.96 -18.44 9.01
CA GLY A 256 2.24 -19.11 8.79
C GLY A 256 2.32 -20.53 9.37
N PRO A 257 3.51 -21.09 9.44
CA PRO A 257 4.75 -20.50 8.97
C PRO A 257 4.87 -20.49 7.45
N PHE A 258 5.44 -19.40 6.92
CA PHE A 258 5.89 -19.32 5.53
C PHE A 258 7.40 -19.50 5.48
N ASP A 259 7.87 -20.16 4.43
CA ASP A 259 9.31 -20.33 4.20
C ASP A 259 9.98 -19.02 3.78
N HIS A 260 9.20 -18.14 3.12
CA HIS A 260 9.66 -16.82 2.74
C HIS A 260 8.51 -15.81 2.67
N VAL A 261 8.77 -14.58 3.13
CA VAL A 261 7.84 -13.45 3.08
C VAL A 261 8.49 -12.32 2.31
N PHE A 262 7.82 -11.84 1.27
CA PHE A 262 8.26 -10.69 0.49
C PHE A 262 7.47 -9.46 0.87
N GLY A 263 8.12 -8.49 1.50
CA GLY A 263 7.56 -7.16 1.75
C GLY A 263 7.79 -6.27 0.54
N ILE A 264 6.75 -5.96 -0.22
CA ILE A 264 6.82 -5.04 -1.36
C ILE A 264 6.53 -3.63 -0.87
N ASN A 265 7.57 -2.81 -0.81
CA ASN A 265 7.51 -1.48 -0.24
C ASN A 265 7.37 -0.41 -1.33
N PHE A 266 6.38 0.47 -1.18
CA PHE A 266 6.13 1.63 -2.05
C PHE A 266 6.43 2.95 -1.35
N MET A 267 6.76 2.90 -0.07
CA MET A 267 7.19 4.05 0.72
C MET A 267 8.65 4.38 0.46
N LEU A 268 9.09 5.52 1.00
CA LEU A 268 10.51 5.85 0.99
C LEU A 268 11.32 4.76 1.70
N PRO A 269 12.45 4.33 1.12
CA PRO A 269 13.36 3.42 1.80
C PRO A 269 13.77 3.95 3.17
N ALA A 270 13.93 3.04 4.13
CA ALA A 270 14.41 3.41 5.45
C ALA A 270 15.78 4.10 5.36
N GLY A 271 15.88 5.31 5.87
CA GLY A 271 17.11 6.11 5.85
C GLY A 271 17.13 7.24 4.83
N LEU A 272 16.23 7.27 3.86
CA LEU A 272 16.02 8.47 3.04
C LEU A 272 15.19 9.48 3.83
N LYS A 273 15.70 10.71 3.91
CA LYS A 273 14.93 11.84 4.44
C LYS A 273 14.08 12.43 3.31
N PRO A 274 12.90 12.99 3.62
CA PRO A 274 12.09 13.71 2.63
C PRO A 274 12.87 14.78 1.87
N ASP A 275 13.84 15.40 2.52
CA ASP A 275 14.70 16.45 1.94
C ASP A 275 15.71 15.91 0.91
N ASP A 276 16.00 14.61 0.91
CA ASP A 276 16.88 13.96 -0.06
C ASP A 276 16.20 13.75 -1.42
N ILE A 277 14.87 14.03 -1.50
CA ILE A 277 14.08 13.90 -2.72
C ILE A 277 13.85 15.28 -3.29
N THR A 278 14.45 15.56 -4.44
CA THR A 278 14.26 16.81 -5.17
C THR A 278 12.77 17.07 -5.45
N GLY A 279 12.26 18.25 -5.07
CA GLY A 279 10.87 18.67 -5.24
C GLY A 279 10.05 18.71 -3.93
N TRP A 280 10.57 18.18 -2.83
CA TRP A 280 9.91 18.27 -1.52
C TRP A 280 10.09 19.63 -0.84
N HIS A 281 11.04 20.43 -1.29
CA HIS A 281 11.33 21.76 -0.75
C HIS A 281 10.29 22.82 -1.12
N GLU A 282 9.44 22.58 -2.11
CA GLU A 282 8.36 23.46 -2.46
C GLU A 282 7.23 23.33 -1.42
N LYS A 283 7.49 23.91 -0.27
CA LYS A 283 6.64 24.25 0.87
C LYS A 283 5.22 23.64 0.86
N PRO A 284 5.03 22.34 1.09
CA PRO A 284 3.72 21.85 1.48
C PRO A 284 3.35 22.52 2.80
N MET A 285 2.04 22.75 3.04
CA MET A 285 1.56 23.22 4.32
C MET A 285 2.18 22.40 5.44
N GLY A 286 2.70 23.03 6.49
CA GLY A 286 3.49 22.37 7.53
C GLY A 286 2.83 21.15 8.16
N ILE A 287 1.48 21.12 8.20
CA ILE A 287 0.70 19.97 8.69
C ILE A 287 0.82 18.74 7.76
N VAL A 288 0.87 18.93 6.44
CA VAL A 288 1.04 17.84 5.48
C VAL A 288 2.45 17.25 5.60
N ARG A 289 3.45 18.11 5.76
CA ARG A 289 4.83 17.70 6.00
C ARG A 289 4.95 16.90 7.29
N ALA A 290 4.41 17.41 8.41
CA ALA A 290 4.43 16.73 9.70
C ALA A 290 3.73 15.36 9.64
N SER A 291 2.57 15.27 8.97
CA SER A 291 1.85 14.01 8.78
C SER A 291 2.69 12.98 8.01
N ARG A 292 3.39 13.41 6.96
CA ARG A 292 4.25 12.52 6.16
C ARG A 292 5.48 12.06 6.92
N GLU A 293 6.13 12.95 7.64
CA GLU A 293 7.29 12.62 8.50
C GLU A 293 6.88 11.59 9.56
N LEU A 294 5.70 11.77 10.17
CA LEU A 294 5.17 10.85 11.15
C LEU A 294 4.86 9.48 10.54
N GLN A 295 4.19 9.43 9.38
CA GLN A 295 3.93 8.19 8.67
C GLN A 295 5.22 7.47 8.26
N GLN A 296 6.22 8.21 7.80
CA GLN A 296 7.52 7.64 7.47
C GLN A 296 8.22 7.06 8.71
N ALA A 297 8.16 7.75 9.85
CA ALA A 297 8.72 7.26 11.11
C ALA A 297 8.03 5.97 11.57
N TYR A 298 6.71 5.91 11.51
CA TYR A 298 5.95 4.69 11.80
C TYR A 298 6.31 3.57 10.83
N HIS A 299 6.37 3.85 9.54
CA HIS A 299 6.74 2.84 8.55
C HIS A 299 8.11 2.23 8.83
N VAL A 300 9.11 3.05 9.15
CA VAL A 300 10.46 2.57 9.51
C VAL A 300 10.40 1.67 10.75
N GLU A 301 9.63 2.05 11.77
CA GLU A 301 9.53 1.25 13.00
C GLU A 301 8.79 -0.07 12.75
N PHE A 302 7.71 -0.07 11.97
CA PHE A 302 7.02 -1.30 11.59
C PHE A 302 7.89 -2.23 10.73
N ALA A 303 8.64 -1.68 9.79
CA ALA A 303 9.60 -2.47 9.02
C ALA A 303 10.70 -3.09 9.89
N ARG A 304 11.15 -2.37 10.92
CA ARG A 304 12.10 -2.92 11.92
C ARG A 304 11.44 -4.02 12.77
N ARG A 305 10.20 -3.82 13.19
CA ARG A 305 9.43 -4.83 13.94
C ARG A 305 9.25 -6.09 13.09
N ALA A 306 8.78 -5.95 11.85
CA ALA A 306 8.64 -7.07 10.93
C ALA A 306 9.94 -7.87 10.75
N ARG A 307 11.08 -7.18 10.63
CA ARG A 307 12.40 -7.83 10.58
C ARG A 307 12.78 -8.56 11.85
N ARG A 308 12.41 -8.05 13.03
CA ARG A 308 12.64 -8.75 14.31
C ARG A 308 11.79 -10.02 14.43
N GLU A 309 10.54 -9.96 13.98
CA GLU A 309 9.57 -11.06 14.10
C GLU A 309 9.79 -12.15 13.05
N LEU A 310 10.06 -11.79 11.80
CA LEU A 310 10.22 -12.72 10.67
C LEU A 310 11.68 -13.08 10.37
N GLY A 311 12.64 -12.31 10.87
CA GLY A 311 14.07 -12.60 10.70
C GLY A 311 14.49 -12.72 9.24
N ASP A 312 15.26 -13.78 8.96
CA ASP A 312 15.83 -14.05 7.63
C ASP A 312 14.77 -14.52 6.61
N THR A 313 13.55 -14.85 7.06
CA THR A 313 12.45 -15.19 6.15
C THR A 313 11.88 -13.97 5.43
N LEU A 314 12.13 -12.76 5.91
CA LEU A 314 11.62 -11.52 5.33
C LEU A 314 12.63 -10.87 4.38
N THR A 315 12.23 -10.70 3.12
CA THR A 315 12.91 -9.82 2.17
C THR A 315 12.04 -8.61 1.86
N ILE A 316 12.50 -7.40 2.18
CA ILE A 316 11.82 -6.16 1.81
C ILE A 316 12.39 -5.66 0.48
N ILE A 317 11.50 -5.40 -0.48
CA ILE A 317 11.80 -4.92 -1.82
C ILE A 317 11.22 -3.52 -1.98
N ASP A 318 12.09 -2.51 -2.13
CA ASP A 318 11.69 -1.13 -2.43
C ASP A 318 11.28 -1.04 -3.91
N ALA A 319 10.02 -1.34 -4.20
CA ALA A 319 9.52 -1.53 -5.56
C ALA A 319 9.24 -0.22 -6.31
N ALA A 320 8.96 0.87 -5.58
CA ALA A 320 8.75 2.19 -6.20
C ALA A 320 10.05 3.00 -6.27
N ASP A 321 10.17 3.83 -7.31
CA ASP A 321 11.25 4.81 -7.39
C ASP A 321 10.81 6.12 -6.75
N PRO A 322 11.46 6.57 -5.66
CA PRO A 322 11.12 7.83 -5.02
C PRO A 322 11.19 9.03 -5.97
N SER A 323 12.04 8.99 -6.99
CA SER A 323 12.17 10.07 -7.97
C SER A 323 10.95 10.21 -8.88
N LEU A 324 10.19 9.13 -9.07
CA LEU A 324 8.93 9.11 -9.83
C LEU A 324 7.72 9.50 -8.97
N CYS A 325 7.89 9.48 -7.64
CA CYS A 325 6.84 9.82 -6.69
C CYS A 325 6.86 11.33 -6.35
N ARG A 326 7.21 12.18 -7.33
CA ARG A 326 7.27 13.63 -7.19
C ARG A 326 5.86 14.21 -7.28
N GLY A 327 5.55 15.11 -6.39
CA GLY A 327 4.32 15.88 -6.38
C GLY A 327 4.11 16.54 -5.04
N ALA A 328 3.59 17.78 -5.06
CA ALA A 328 3.27 18.53 -3.84
C ALA A 328 2.11 17.89 -3.07
N TRP A 329 1.33 17.03 -3.72
CA TRP A 329 0.10 16.47 -3.20
C TRP A 329 0.12 14.95 -3.17
N LEU A 330 -0.39 14.41 -2.08
CA LEU A 330 -0.52 12.98 -1.78
C LEU A 330 -1.19 12.16 -2.91
N TYR A 331 -1.96 12.81 -3.76
CA TYR A 331 -2.82 12.21 -4.78
C TYR A 331 -2.49 12.64 -6.22
N ASP A 332 -1.41 13.42 -6.44
CA ASP A 332 -1.03 13.81 -7.80
C ASP A 332 -0.88 12.59 -8.71
N LEU A 333 -0.30 11.49 -8.20
CA LEU A 333 -0.15 10.24 -8.94
C LEU A 333 -1.49 9.50 -9.23
N PHE A 334 -2.59 9.85 -8.56
CA PHE A 334 -3.92 9.34 -8.91
C PHE A 334 -4.59 10.20 -9.97
N ILE A 335 -4.27 11.47 -10.04
CA ILE A 335 -4.80 12.41 -11.02
C ILE A 335 -3.95 12.36 -12.28
N ASP A 336 -2.64 12.50 -12.14
CA ASP A 336 -1.66 12.36 -13.21
C ASP A 336 -1.08 10.95 -13.22
N ARG A 337 -1.55 10.13 -14.15
CA ARG A 337 -1.17 8.73 -14.29
C ARG A 337 -0.03 8.50 -15.29
N ASP A 338 0.51 9.55 -15.88
CA ASP A 338 1.56 9.42 -16.90
C ASP A 338 2.78 8.65 -16.38
N GLY A 339 3.05 8.70 -15.08
CA GLY A 339 4.11 7.95 -14.42
C GLY A 339 3.81 6.48 -14.13
N TRP A 340 2.55 6.02 -14.25
CA TRP A 340 2.19 4.65 -13.87
C TRP A 340 2.89 3.56 -14.68
N PRO A 341 3.03 3.66 -16.02
CA PRO A 341 3.77 2.67 -16.80
C PRO A 341 5.21 2.51 -16.32
N GLU A 342 5.87 3.61 -15.95
CA GLU A 342 7.23 3.60 -15.44
C GLU A 342 7.33 3.00 -14.03
N LEU A 343 6.38 3.30 -13.15
CA LEU A 343 6.30 2.70 -11.83
C LEU A 343 6.11 1.17 -11.91
N ILE A 344 5.26 0.69 -12.81
CA ILE A 344 5.07 -0.74 -13.06
C ILE A 344 6.39 -1.38 -13.53
N ARG A 345 7.08 -0.75 -14.49
CA ARG A 345 8.38 -1.22 -14.96
C ARG A 345 9.42 -1.27 -13.84
N THR A 346 9.50 -0.20 -13.04
CA THR A 346 10.42 -0.13 -11.91
C THR A 346 10.13 -1.24 -10.88
N GLY A 347 8.85 -1.49 -10.57
CA GLY A 347 8.44 -2.59 -9.71
C GLY A 347 8.91 -3.94 -10.22
N TYR A 348 8.75 -4.19 -11.52
CA TYR A 348 9.24 -5.40 -12.19
C TYR A 348 10.76 -5.54 -12.10
N GLU A 349 11.51 -4.50 -12.45
CA GLU A 349 12.97 -4.55 -12.47
C GLU A 349 13.57 -4.75 -11.08
N ARG A 350 13.07 -4.01 -10.09
CA ARG A 350 13.55 -4.09 -8.71
C ARG A 350 13.23 -5.44 -8.09
N THR A 351 12.02 -5.95 -8.31
CA THR A 351 11.64 -7.29 -7.83
C THR A 351 12.43 -8.37 -8.54
N THR A 352 12.61 -8.28 -9.86
CA THR A 352 13.44 -9.22 -10.61
C THR A 352 14.88 -9.27 -10.08
N ARG A 353 15.44 -8.12 -9.73
CA ARG A 353 16.78 -8.02 -9.13
C ARG A 353 16.82 -8.65 -7.72
N ALA A 354 15.81 -8.39 -6.90
CA ALA A 354 15.73 -8.98 -5.56
C ALA A 354 15.56 -10.51 -5.58
N LEU A 355 14.87 -11.05 -6.59
CA LEU A 355 14.71 -12.50 -6.78
C LEU A 355 15.95 -13.18 -7.42
N ALA A 356 16.90 -12.41 -7.95
CA ALA A 356 18.07 -13.00 -8.65
C ALA A 356 18.92 -13.95 -7.79
N PRO A 357 19.20 -13.69 -6.50
CA PRO A 357 19.92 -14.63 -5.65
C PRO A 357 19.19 -15.96 -5.45
N MET A 358 17.85 -15.96 -5.51
CA MET A 358 17.00 -17.13 -5.26
C MET A 358 16.91 -18.06 -6.48
N ARG A 359 17.44 -17.66 -7.62
CA ARG A 359 17.54 -18.49 -8.84
C ARG A 359 18.63 -19.54 -8.77
N ARG A 360 19.59 -19.40 -7.85
CA ARG A 360 20.68 -20.34 -7.65
C ARG A 360 20.30 -21.30 -6.53
N ARG A 361 20.35 -22.62 -6.80
CA ARG A 361 20.33 -23.58 -5.70
C ARG A 361 21.51 -23.27 -4.78
N PRO A 362 21.31 -23.25 -3.44
CA PRO A 362 22.45 -23.19 -2.53
C PRO A 362 23.40 -24.31 -2.94
N ALA A 363 24.69 -23.99 -3.12
CA ALA A 363 25.71 -25.01 -3.38
C ALA A 363 25.54 -26.06 -2.27
N ARG A 364 25.30 -27.31 -2.65
CA ARG A 364 25.27 -28.40 -1.67
C ARG A 364 26.59 -28.27 -0.91
N SER A 365 26.53 -28.00 0.38
CA SER A 365 27.70 -28.16 1.25
C SER A 365 28.15 -29.59 1.06
N ASN A 366 29.20 -29.81 0.29
CA ASN A 366 29.84 -31.10 0.22
C ASN A 366 30.31 -31.39 1.64
N GLY A 367 29.54 -32.20 2.34
CA GLY A 367 29.93 -32.80 3.58
C GLY A 367 31.15 -33.70 3.33
N ALA A 368 32.31 -33.06 3.21
CA ALA A 368 33.60 -33.71 3.27
C ALA A 368 33.91 -33.92 4.75
N GLY A 369 33.30 -34.95 5.30
CA GLY A 369 33.59 -35.50 6.59
C GLY A 369 33.71 -37.01 6.46
N LYS A 370 34.46 -37.51 5.48
CA LYS A 370 35.02 -38.86 5.60
C LYS A 370 36.12 -38.79 6.66
N ALA A 371 35.75 -39.06 7.91
CA ALA A 371 36.70 -39.44 8.91
C ALA A 371 37.42 -40.70 8.41
N ALA A 372 38.69 -40.56 8.05
CA ALA A 372 39.61 -41.67 7.90
C ALA A 372 39.81 -42.29 9.27
N VAL A 373 39.17 -43.43 9.48
CA VAL A 373 39.55 -44.34 10.55
C VAL A 373 40.89 -44.90 10.14
N ALA A 374 41.97 -44.37 10.72
CA ALA A 374 43.28 -45.01 10.66
C ALA A 374 43.27 -46.16 11.63
N GLU A 375 43.26 -47.38 11.12
CA GLU A 375 43.72 -48.57 11.83
C GLU A 375 45.19 -48.39 12.20
N ALA A 376 45.47 -48.32 13.47
CA ALA A 376 46.78 -48.57 14.02
C ALA A 376 46.70 -49.88 14.76
N GLY A 377 47.02 -50.94 14.03
CA GLY A 377 47.31 -52.25 14.63
C GLY A 377 48.73 -52.25 15.15
N GLY A 378 48.90 -52.97 16.24
CA GLY A 378 50.10 -53.73 16.48
C GLY A 378 51.13 -53.21 17.47
N ARG A 379 51.13 -53.71 18.59
CA ARG A 379 52.05 -54.48 19.47
C ARG A 379 51.97 -54.08 20.92
#